data_2fb5b86b98c65b3be1964fbc28c717b5
#
_entry.id   2fb5b86b98c65b3be1964fbc28c717b5
#
_cell.length_a   1.000
_cell.length_b   1.000
_cell.length_c   1.000
_cell.angle_alpha   90.00
_cell.angle_beta   90.00
_cell.angle_gamma   90.00
#
_symmetry.space_group_name_H-M   'P 1'
#
loop_
_entity.id
_entity.type
_entity.pdbx_description
1 polymer ?
#
loop_
_entity_poly.entity_id
_entity_poly.type
_entity_poly.pdbx_seq_one_letter_code
_entity_poly.pdbx_strand_id
1 'polypeptide(L)'
;MRTLLGAVAATLLIVTAAFAGQTEGKIKKVDRDALTMTLDDGKIYKLNSEMDLEALKPGVDVVIAFYVANGENVITDMEIPQ
;
A
#
# COMPACT_ATOMS: atom_id res chain seq x y z
N MET A 1 -24.41 11.76 31.99
CA MET A 1 -24.48 10.60 31.58
C MET A 1 -24.77 10.40 30.21
N ARG A 2 -25.78 10.75 29.74
CA ARG A 2 -26.03 10.47 28.41
C ARG A 2 -25.04 11.06 27.54
N THR A 3 -24.38 12.05 27.85
CA THR A 3 -23.46 12.70 26.97
C THR A 3 -22.33 11.82 26.53
N LEU A 4 -22.11 10.78 27.24
CA LEU A 4 -21.05 9.93 26.87
C LEU A 4 -21.16 9.40 25.53
N LEU A 5 -22.33 9.21 25.11
CA LEU A 5 -22.53 8.63 23.84
C LEU A 5 -21.87 9.36 22.75
N GLY A 6 -21.89 10.64 22.80
CA GLY A 6 -21.34 11.38 21.74
C GLY A 6 -19.87 11.17 21.62
N ALA A 7 -19.24 11.00 22.70
CA ALA A 7 -17.82 10.84 22.71
C ALA A 7 -17.42 9.57 22.02
N VAL A 8 -18.21 8.61 22.17
CA VAL A 8 -17.88 7.34 21.60
C VAL A 8 -17.89 7.41 20.09
N ALA A 9 -18.80 8.09 19.55
CA ALA A 9 -18.91 8.16 18.14
C ALA A 9 -17.69 8.80 17.54
N ALA A 10 -17.19 9.80 18.18
CA ALA A 10 -16.05 10.48 17.66
C ALA A 10 -14.85 9.57 17.54
N THR A 11 -14.74 8.68 18.44
CA THR A 11 -13.61 7.80 18.44
C THR A 11 -13.52 6.97 17.18
N LEU A 12 -14.61 6.59 16.67
CA LEU A 12 -14.59 5.75 15.52
C LEU A 12 -13.93 6.36 14.33
N LEU A 13 -14.05 7.62 14.18
CA LEU A 13 -13.50 8.25 13.02
C LEU A 13 -12.02 8.13 12.93
N ILE A 14 -11.38 8.13 14.01
CA ILE A 14 -9.95 8.08 14.03
C ILE A 14 -9.42 6.82 13.47
N VAL A 15 -10.13 5.78 13.68
CA VAL A 15 -9.67 4.49 13.25
C VAL A 15 -9.50 4.38 11.76
N THR A 16 -10.21 5.19 11.04
CA THR A 16 -10.15 5.06 9.61
C THR A 16 -9.00 5.80 9.01
N ALA A 17 -8.22 6.47 9.79
CA ALA A 17 -7.11 7.22 9.25
C ALA A 17 -6.16 6.30 8.52
N ALA A 18 -5.73 6.71 7.36
CA ALA A 18 -4.80 5.94 6.59
C ALA A 18 -3.42 6.05 7.20
N PHE A 19 -2.64 5.04 7.01
CA PHE A 19 -1.30 5.00 7.51
C PHE A 19 -0.35 5.01 6.32
N ALA A 20 0.55 5.96 6.25
CA ALA A 20 1.46 6.09 5.14
C ALA A 20 2.84 5.56 5.52
N GLY A 21 3.52 4.97 4.58
CA GLY A 21 4.84 4.45 4.83
C GLY A 21 5.67 4.42 3.57
N GLN A 22 6.89 3.97 3.72
CA GLN A 22 7.82 3.84 2.62
C GLN A 22 8.64 2.58 2.85
N THR A 23 8.93 1.86 1.79
CA THR A 23 9.72 0.65 1.91
C THR A 23 10.46 0.40 0.61
N GLU A 24 11.41 -0.53 0.66
CA GLU A 24 12.11 -0.93 -0.54
C GLU A 24 12.31 -2.42 -0.50
N GLY A 25 12.49 -3.01 -1.64
CA GLY A 25 12.68 -4.45 -1.73
C GLY A 25 12.77 -4.89 -3.16
N LYS A 26 12.90 -6.20 -3.33
CA LYS A 26 13.01 -6.80 -4.64
C LYS A 26 11.68 -7.42 -5.01
N ILE A 27 11.25 -7.21 -6.24
CA ILE A 27 9.98 -7.76 -6.69
C ILE A 27 10.08 -9.26 -6.78
N LYS A 28 9.16 -9.94 -6.16
CA LYS A 28 9.08 -11.38 -6.23
C LYS A 28 8.09 -11.80 -7.30
N LYS A 29 6.99 -11.05 -7.46
CA LYS A 29 5.96 -11.43 -8.38
C LYS A 29 5.07 -10.24 -8.68
N VAL A 30 4.54 -10.16 -9.89
CA VAL A 30 3.62 -9.12 -10.29
C VAL A 30 2.40 -9.78 -10.90
N ASP A 31 1.22 -9.38 -10.44
CA ASP A 31 -0.03 -9.88 -10.99
C ASP A 31 -0.70 -8.73 -11.70
N ARG A 32 -0.65 -8.73 -13.02
CA ARG A 32 -1.19 -7.64 -13.81
C ARG A 32 -2.71 -7.62 -13.85
N ASP A 33 -3.32 -8.77 -13.67
CA ASP A 33 -4.77 -8.82 -13.68
C ASP A 33 -5.35 -8.25 -12.40
N ALA A 34 -4.75 -8.57 -11.28
CA ALA A 34 -5.21 -8.05 -10.00
C ALA A 34 -4.57 -6.71 -9.66
N LEU A 35 -3.58 -6.26 -10.44
CA LEU A 35 -2.84 -5.04 -10.19
C LEU A 35 -2.22 -5.08 -8.81
N THR A 36 -1.45 -6.13 -8.55
CA THR A 36 -0.74 -6.28 -7.28
C THR A 36 0.70 -6.68 -7.53
N MET A 37 1.54 -6.43 -6.56
CA MET A 37 2.94 -6.76 -6.62
C MET A 37 3.34 -7.31 -5.26
N THR A 38 4.09 -8.41 -5.26
CA THR A 38 4.59 -8.99 -4.02
C THR A 38 6.08 -8.76 -3.96
N LEU A 39 6.55 -8.23 -2.86
CA LEU A 39 7.97 -8.02 -2.66
C LEU A 39 8.57 -9.23 -1.94
N ASP A 40 9.88 -9.25 -1.84
CA ASP A 40 10.57 -10.38 -1.24
C ASP A 40 10.32 -10.52 0.26
N ASP A 41 9.70 -9.51 0.88
CA ASP A 41 9.30 -9.62 2.28
C ASP A 41 7.96 -10.37 2.41
N GLY A 42 7.36 -10.76 1.29
CA GLY A 42 6.10 -11.48 1.31
C GLY A 42 4.88 -10.59 1.35
N LYS A 43 5.04 -9.29 1.43
CA LYS A 43 3.91 -8.39 1.49
C LYS A 43 3.41 -8.05 0.11
N ILE A 44 2.11 -7.86 0.00
CA ILE A 44 1.45 -7.56 -1.25
C ILE A 44 1.08 -6.09 -1.29
N TYR A 45 1.36 -5.45 -2.41
CA TYR A 45 1.11 -4.04 -2.60
C TYR A 45 0.23 -3.85 -3.82
N LYS A 46 -0.73 -2.94 -3.72
CA LYS A 46 -1.66 -2.69 -4.79
C LYS A 46 -1.11 -1.64 -5.73
N LEU A 47 -1.09 -1.95 -7.01
CA LEU A 47 -0.59 -1.05 -8.03
C LEU A 47 -1.73 -0.22 -8.59
N ASN A 48 -1.42 0.82 -9.36
CA ASN A 48 -2.47 1.53 -10.06
C ASN A 48 -2.19 1.44 -11.57
N SER A 49 -3.21 1.66 -12.35
CA SER A 49 -3.13 1.43 -13.78
C SER A 49 -2.29 2.46 -14.52
N GLU A 50 -1.90 3.53 -13.86
CA GLU A 50 -1.07 4.53 -14.48
C GLU A 50 0.41 4.22 -14.40
N MET A 51 0.77 3.20 -13.65
CA MET A 51 2.16 2.82 -13.52
C MET A 51 2.62 2.02 -14.72
N ASP A 52 3.92 2.10 -15.02
CA ASP A 52 4.50 1.33 -16.10
C ASP A 52 4.74 -0.08 -15.62
N LEU A 53 3.75 -0.94 -15.82
CA LEU A 53 3.85 -2.30 -15.32
C LEU A 53 4.88 -3.13 -16.05
N GLU A 54 5.27 -2.71 -17.24
CA GLU A 54 6.26 -3.47 -17.98
C GLU A 54 7.64 -3.36 -17.38
N ALA A 55 7.89 -2.31 -16.61
CA ALA A 55 9.16 -2.16 -15.94
C ALA A 55 9.21 -2.98 -14.65
N LEU A 56 8.09 -3.50 -14.21
CA LEU A 56 8.02 -4.22 -12.95
C LEU A 56 8.13 -5.71 -13.20
N LYS A 57 9.30 -6.24 -12.97
CA LYS A 57 9.56 -7.65 -13.21
C LYS A 57 10.19 -8.28 -11.99
N PRO A 58 10.00 -9.59 -11.79
CA PRO A 58 10.65 -10.26 -10.68
C PRO A 58 12.15 -10.05 -10.72
N GLY A 59 12.74 -9.78 -9.59
CA GLY A 59 14.16 -9.55 -9.48
C GLY A 59 14.57 -8.09 -9.51
N VAL A 60 13.63 -7.19 -9.82
CA VAL A 60 13.96 -5.77 -9.87
C VAL A 60 13.78 -5.14 -8.49
N ASP A 61 14.74 -4.30 -8.10
CA ASP A 61 14.63 -3.58 -6.83
C ASP A 61 13.75 -2.35 -7.03
N VAL A 62 12.92 -2.05 -6.05
CA VAL A 62 12.07 -0.88 -6.12
C VAL A 62 12.00 -0.20 -4.76
N VAL A 63 11.75 1.11 -4.79
CA VAL A 63 11.47 1.88 -3.58
C VAL A 63 10.06 2.40 -3.76
N ILE A 64 9.20 2.12 -2.80
CA ILE A 64 7.81 2.50 -2.93
C ILE A 64 7.34 3.33 -1.75
N ALA A 65 6.42 4.23 -2.03
CA ALA A 65 5.68 4.94 -1.00
C ALA A 65 4.26 4.42 -1.08
N PHE A 66 3.65 4.17 0.05
CA PHE A 66 2.33 3.56 0.06
C PHE A 66 1.55 4.03 1.28
N TYR A 67 0.26 3.77 1.27
CA TYR A 67 -0.56 3.98 2.46
C TYR A 67 -1.41 2.73 2.64
N VAL A 68 -1.88 2.53 3.87
CA VAL A 68 -2.69 1.37 4.20
C VAL A 68 -4.14 1.82 4.27
N ALA A 69 -4.99 1.18 3.51
CA ALA A 69 -6.40 1.48 3.50
C ALA A 69 -7.16 0.16 3.40
N ASN A 70 -8.13 -0.03 4.26
CA ASN A 70 -8.94 -1.24 4.26
C ASN A 70 -8.12 -2.52 4.32
N GLY A 71 -7.02 -2.46 5.04
CA GLY A 71 -6.17 -3.64 5.19
C GLY A 71 -5.25 -3.90 4.01
N GLU A 72 -5.21 -2.99 3.04
CA GLU A 72 -4.37 -3.17 1.87
C GLU A 72 -3.31 -2.09 1.80
N ASN A 73 -2.14 -2.45 1.30
CA ASN A 73 -1.05 -1.51 1.07
C ASN A 73 -1.22 -0.97 -0.35
N VAL A 74 -1.50 0.32 -0.48
CA VAL A 74 -1.77 0.93 -1.77
C VAL A 74 -0.62 1.84 -2.14
N ILE A 75 0.03 1.56 -3.27
CA ILE A 75 1.20 2.32 -3.69
C ILE A 75 0.79 3.67 -4.24
N THR A 76 1.43 4.73 -3.77
CA THR A 76 1.18 6.07 -4.27
C THR A 76 2.33 6.56 -5.15
N ASP A 77 3.52 5.99 -4.97
CA ASP A 77 4.66 6.40 -5.77
C ASP A 77 5.67 5.27 -5.78
N MET A 78 6.47 5.17 -6.82
CA MET A 78 7.43 4.11 -6.94
C MET A 78 8.62 4.57 -7.77
N GLU A 79 9.81 4.18 -7.34
CA GLU A 79 11.03 4.46 -8.06
C GLU A 79 11.81 3.17 -8.23
N ILE A 80 12.48 3.06 -9.36
CA ILE A 80 13.37 1.94 -9.61
C ILE A 80 14.78 2.50 -9.57
N PRO A 81 15.53 2.24 -8.50
CA PRO A 81 16.88 2.80 -8.39
C PRO A 81 17.78 2.16 -9.43
N GLN A 82 18.74 2.92 -9.90
CA GLN A 82 19.64 2.42 -10.92
C GLN A 82 21.09 2.47 -10.49
#